data_bcf110a721835172be4f0882c5cd9c6a
#
_entry.id   bcf110a721835172be4f0882c5cd9c6a
#
_cell.length_a   1.000
_cell.length_b   1.000
_cell.length_c   1.000
_cell.angle_alpha   90.00
_cell.angle_beta   90.00
_cell.angle_gamma   90.00
#
_symmetry.space_group_name_H-M   'P 1'
#
loop_
_entity.id
_entity.type
_entity.pdbx_description
1 polymer ?
#
loop_
_entity_poly.entity_id
_entity_poly.type
_entity_poly.pdbx_seq_one_letter_code
_entity_poly.pdbx_strand_id
1 'polypeptide(L)'
;LAGAGILSFDIEEVEVKIRIKWGMVCFILLSALLFAFNDVLFKKFTIYEGSFVTSLFWQHLGIFIVGMSFFLLSKDFRKDFVSLITTSRVKIFVLNGISEFFYVLGGLISNFATLLAPVALILVVNTYQTAFTFIIGILLTLFLPHIITEKISRRHLFQRVLAIVVILIGSYFLYLD
;
A
#
# COMPACT_ATOMS: atom_id res chain seq x y z
N LEU A 1 8.46 -5.21 7.92
CA LEU A 1 7.45 -5.78 8.83
C LEU A 1 7.40 -5.06 10.17
N ALA A 2 8.57 -4.80 10.83
CA ALA A 2 8.60 -4.09 12.11
C ALA A 2 8.00 -2.67 12.03
N GLY A 3 8.31 -1.92 10.95
CA GLY A 3 7.74 -0.59 10.72
C GLY A 3 6.22 -0.58 10.54
N ALA A 4 5.64 -1.58 9.85
CA ALA A 4 4.20 -1.73 9.71
C ALA A 4 3.52 -2.06 11.05
N GLY A 5 4.17 -2.86 11.91
CA GLY A 5 3.71 -3.12 13.25
C GLY A 5 3.59 -1.86 14.10
N ILE A 6 4.56 -0.94 14.00
CA ILE A 6 4.54 0.33 14.75
C ILE A 6 3.36 1.22 14.33
N LEU A 7 2.98 1.21 13.04
CA LEU A 7 1.85 1.98 12.54
C LEU A 7 0.48 1.41 12.95
N SER A 8 0.42 0.15 13.37
CA SER A 8 -0.82 -0.49 13.84
C SER A 8 -1.17 -0.18 15.30
N PHE A 9 -0.33 0.54 16.03
CA PHE A 9 -0.65 1.01 17.38
C PHE A 9 -1.63 2.19 17.31
N ASP A 10 -2.82 1.99 17.85
CA ASP A 10 -3.82 3.05 18.03
C ASP A 10 -3.59 3.71 19.41
N ILE A 11 -3.21 4.97 19.39
CA ILE A 11 -3.01 5.74 20.62
C ILE A 11 -4.29 6.53 20.86
N GLU A 12 -5.21 5.99 21.67
CA GLU A 12 -6.37 6.73 22.14
C GLU A 12 -5.94 7.94 22.98
N GLU A 13 -6.45 9.12 22.66
CA GLU A 13 -6.07 10.41 23.26
C GLU A 13 -6.42 10.53 24.77
N VAL A 14 -7.21 9.63 25.34
CA VAL A 14 -7.81 9.78 26.69
C VAL A 14 -7.09 8.98 27.78
N GLU A 15 -6.42 7.91 27.47
CA GLU A 15 -5.61 7.17 28.45
C GLU A 15 -4.36 6.61 27.78
N VAL A 16 -3.20 6.73 28.48
CA VAL A 16 -1.87 6.24 28.04
C VAL A 16 -1.82 4.69 28.04
N LYS A 17 -2.82 4.05 27.43
CA LYS A 17 -2.87 2.60 27.31
C LYS A 17 -2.62 2.21 25.85
N ILE A 18 -1.38 1.85 25.56
CA ILE A 18 -1.02 1.26 24.25
C ILE A 18 -1.75 -0.07 24.15
N ARG A 19 -2.86 -0.09 23.42
CA ARG A 19 -3.59 -1.32 23.10
C ARG A 19 -3.15 -1.82 21.73
N ILE A 20 -2.41 -2.92 21.72
CA ILE A 20 -2.09 -3.63 20.47
C ILE A 20 -3.36 -4.35 19.98
N LYS A 21 -3.90 -3.92 18.85
CA LYS A 21 -5.00 -4.61 18.18
C LYS A 21 -4.45 -5.83 17.43
N TRP A 22 -4.22 -6.94 18.13
CA TRP A 22 -3.62 -8.16 17.58
C TRP A 22 -4.28 -8.64 16.28
N GLY A 23 -5.60 -8.51 16.17
CA GLY A 23 -6.30 -8.82 14.94
C GLY A 23 -5.81 -8.01 13.74
N MET A 24 -5.64 -6.69 13.89
CA MET A 24 -5.09 -5.83 12.83
C MET A 24 -3.64 -6.21 12.47
N VAL A 25 -2.82 -6.51 13.47
CA VAL A 25 -1.43 -6.96 13.23
C VAL A 25 -1.41 -8.23 12.39
N CYS A 26 -2.24 -9.23 12.75
CA CYS A 26 -2.35 -10.47 11.98
C CYS A 26 -2.80 -10.22 10.53
N PHE A 27 -3.80 -9.37 10.31
CA PHE A 27 -4.25 -9.03 8.95
C PHE A 27 -3.18 -8.32 8.15
N ILE A 28 -2.44 -7.37 8.74
CA ILE A 28 -1.34 -6.67 8.06
C ILE A 28 -0.22 -7.66 7.68
N LEU A 29 0.15 -8.55 8.62
CA LEU A 29 1.17 -9.57 8.35
C LEU A 29 0.75 -10.55 7.26
N LEU A 30 -0.50 -11.02 7.32
CA LEU A 30 -1.05 -11.90 6.29
C LEU A 30 -1.09 -11.21 4.93
N SER A 31 -1.55 -9.97 4.88
CA SER A 31 -1.55 -9.17 3.64
C SER A 31 -0.14 -9.01 3.08
N ALA A 32 0.84 -8.64 3.91
CA ALA A 32 2.23 -8.49 3.47
C ALA A 32 2.82 -9.81 2.95
N LEU A 33 2.49 -10.94 3.59
CA LEU A 33 2.91 -12.27 3.14
C LEU A 33 2.30 -12.62 1.78
N LEU A 34 1.00 -12.35 1.58
CA LEU A 34 0.33 -12.59 0.31
C LEU A 34 0.89 -11.74 -0.82
N PHE A 35 1.22 -10.46 -0.55
CA PHE A 35 1.87 -9.60 -1.52
C PHE A 35 3.26 -10.12 -1.89
N ALA A 36 4.08 -10.46 -0.90
CA ALA A 36 5.41 -11.01 -1.16
C ALA A 36 5.34 -12.33 -1.96
N PHE A 37 4.37 -13.18 -1.66
CA PHE A 37 4.13 -14.43 -2.40
C PHE A 37 3.71 -14.16 -3.84
N ASN A 38 2.83 -13.17 -4.07
CA ASN A 38 2.42 -12.75 -5.41
C ASN A 38 3.63 -12.29 -6.24
N ASP A 39 4.52 -11.46 -5.67
CA ASP A 39 5.69 -10.95 -6.38
C ASP A 39 6.70 -12.06 -6.74
N VAL A 40 6.89 -13.02 -5.82
CA VAL A 40 7.73 -14.19 -6.09
C VAL A 40 7.14 -15.06 -7.20
N LEU A 41 5.82 -15.31 -7.15
CA LEU A 41 5.12 -16.06 -8.20
C LEU A 41 5.18 -15.34 -9.53
N PHE A 42 4.93 -14.02 -9.56
CA PHE A 42 5.02 -13.21 -10.75
C PHE A 42 6.41 -13.35 -11.41
N LYS A 43 7.48 -13.17 -10.63
CA LYS A 43 8.85 -13.34 -11.12
C LYS A 43 9.09 -14.74 -11.69
N LYS A 44 8.70 -15.78 -10.94
CA LYS A 44 8.87 -17.18 -11.36
C LYS A 44 8.15 -17.47 -12.68
N PHE A 45 6.87 -17.08 -12.79
CA PHE A 45 6.09 -17.33 -14.00
C PHE A 45 6.58 -16.51 -15.19
N THR A 46 6.98 -15.24 -14.97
CA THR A 46 7.53 -14.40 -16.04
C THR A 46 8.81 -14.99 -16.62
N ILE A 47 9.69 -15.51 -15.77
CA ILE A 47 10.93 -16.18 -16.22
C ILE A 47 10.60 -17.49 -16.97
N TYR A 48 9.60 -18.25 -16.48
CA TYR A 48 9.21 -19.51 -17.09
C TYR A 48 8.54 -19.32 -18.45
N GLU A 49 7.62 -18.37 -18.57
CA GLU A 49 6.90 -18.08 -19.83
C GLU A 49 7.74 -17.26 -20.83
N GLY A 50 8.79 -16.60 -20.36
CA GLY A 50 9.64 -15.72 -21.18
C GLY A 50 8.95 -14.46 -21.69
N SER A 51 7.74 -14.11 -21.15
CA SER A 51 6.96 -12.97 -21.56
C SER A 51 6.42 -12.16 -20.38
N PHE A 52 6.99 -10.96 -20.21
CA PHE A 52 6.56 -10.02 -19.19
C PHE A 52 5.09 -9.57 -19.39
N VAL A 53 4.72 -9.30 -20.64
CA VAL A 53 3.36 -8.81 -20.97
C VAL A 53 2.31 -9.87 -20.67
N THR A 54 2.58 -11.13 -20.98
CA THR A 54 1.67 -12.25 -20.69
C THR A 54 1.46 -12.41 -19.19
N SER A 55 2.54 -12.35 -18.39
CA SER A 55 2.44 -12.46 -16.92
C SER A 55 1.67 -11.30 -16.32
N LEU A 56 1.87 -10.06 -16.82
CA LEU A 56 1.09 -8.89 -16.42
C LEU A 56 -0.39 -9.07 -16.74
N PHE A 57 -0.71 -9.56 -17.92
CA PHE A 57 -2.10 -9.80 -18.31
C PHE A 57 -2.79 -10.76 -17.33
N TRP A 58 -2.16 -11.89 -17.01
CA TRP A 58 -2.73 -12.87 -16.10
C TRP A 58 -2.84 -12.34 -14.67
N GLN A 59 -1.86 -11.58 -14.21
CA GLN A 59 -1.91 -10.92 -12.89
C GLN A 59 -3.10 -9.97 -12.79
N HIS A 60 -3.28 -9.07 -13.76
CA HIS A 60 -4.38 -8.10 -13.76
C HIS A 60 -5.75 -8.77 -13.98
N LEU A 61 -5.80 -9.82 -14.79
CA LEU A 61 -7.01 -10.63 -14.97
C LEU A 61 -7.42 -11.28 -13.63
N GLY A 62 -6.47 -11.80 -12.85
CA GLY A 62 -6.73 -12.35 -11.52
C GLY A 62 -7.32 -11.30 -10.58
N ILE A 63 -6.73 -10.11 -10.52
CA ILE A 63 -7.23 -8.99 -9.71
C ILE A 63 -8.65 -8.59 -10.14
N PHE A 64 -8.88 -8.51 -11.44
CA PHE A 64 -10.22 -8.21 -12.01
C PHE A 64 -11.26 -9.25 -11.59
N ILE A 65 -10.95 -10.54 -11.69
CA ILE A 65 -11.86 -11.62 -11.30
C ILE A 65 -12.22 -11.52 -9.81
N VAL A 66 -11.23 -11.28 -8.96
CA VAL A 66 -11.46 -11.11 -7.51
C VAL A 66 -12.33 -9.88 -7.24
N GLY A 67 -12.02 -8.73 -7.84
CA GLY A 67 -12.82 -7.51 -7.70
C GLY A 67 -14.27 -7.69 -8.19
N MET A 68 -14.45 -8.35 -9.33
CA MET A 68 -15.79 -8.68 -9.87
C MET A 68 -16.55 -9.64 -8.96
N SER A 69 -15.86 -10.62 -8.35
CA SER A 69 -16.47 -11.55 -7.40
C SER A 69 -16.99 -10.80 -6.16
N PHE A 70 -16.22 -9.86 -5.60
CA PHE A 70 -16.69 -9.01 -4.50
C PHE A 70 -17.90 -8.17 -4.91
N PHE A 71 -17.88 -7.58 -6.10
CA PHE A 71 -19.00 -6.79 -6.61
C PHE A 71 -20.27 -7.63 -6.79
N LEU A 72 -20.17 -8.87 -7.25
CA LEU A 72 -21.30 -9.76 -7.45
C LEU A 72 -21.84 -10.33 -6.13
N LEU A 73 -20.97 -10.71 -5.21
CA LEU A 73 -21.35 -11.43 -3.99
C LEU A 73 -21.76 -10.50 -2.84
N SER A 74 -21.18 -9.29 -2.73
CA SER A 74 -21.44 -8.37 -1.63
C SER A 74 -22.47 -7.31 -2.00
N LYS A 75 -23.65 -7.37 -1.34
CA LYS A 75 -24.72 -6.36 -1.52
C LYS A 75 -24.29 -4.99 -0.98
N ASP A 76 -23.53 -4.95 0.11
CA ASP A 76 -23.10 -3.70 0.73
C ASP A 76 -22.06 -3.01 -0.14
N PHE A 77 -21.09 -3.76 -0.67
CA PHE A 77 -20.12 -3.22 -1.62
C PHE A 77 -20.79 -2.59 -2.86
N ARG A 78 -21.82 -3.25 -3.43
CA ARG A 78 -22.58 -2.69 -4.55
C ARG A 78 -23.32 -1.41 -4.18
N LYS A 79 -23.96 -1.36 -3.02
CA LYS A 79 -24.67 -0.16 -2.54
C LYS A 79 -23.71 1.01 -2.37
N ASP A 80 -22.57 0.78 -1.73
CA ASP A 80 -21.55 1.81 -1.51
C ASP A 80 -21.00 2.31 -2.85
N PHE A 81 -20.68 1.40 -3.76
CA PHE A 81 -20.20 1.74 -5.10
C PHE A 81 -21.23 2.59 -5.89
N VAL A 82 -22.49 2.18 -5.90
CA VAL A 82 -23.56 2.93 -6.60
C VAL A 82 -23.78 4.29 -5.92
N SER A 83 -23.76 4.36 -4.58
CA SER A 83 -23.94 5.62 -3.87
C SER A 83 -22.81 6.61 -4.16
N LEU A 84 -21.56 6.14 -4.22
CA LEU A 84 -20.40 6.95 -4.59
C LEU A 84 -20.52 7.53 -6.01
N ILE A 85 -20.93 6.69 -6.97
CA ILE A 85 -21.13 7.13 -8.36
C ILE A 85 -22.27 8.15 -8.47
N THR A 86 -23.35 7.99 -7.73
CA THR A 86 -24.51 8.89 -7.81
C THR A 86 -24.30 10.22 -7.11
N THR A 87 -23.54 10.24 -6.02
CA THR A 87 -23.36 11.44 -5.18
C THR A 87 -22.32 12.42 -5.73
N SER A 88 -21.22 11.94 -6.29
CA SER A 88 -20.09 12.80 -6.70
C SER A 88 -19.50 12.39 -8.05
N ARG A 89 -20.37 12.30 -9.05
CA ARG A 89 -20.12 11.64 -10.34
C ARG A 89 -18.79 11.91 -11.02
N VAL A 90 -18.45 13.16 -11.31
CA VAL A 90 -17.29 13.49 -12.15
C VAL A 90 -16.01 13.59 -11.32
N LYS A 91 -16.07 14.26 -10.17
CA LYS A 91 -14.87 14.55 -9.36
C LYS A 91 -14.22 13.29 -8.80
N ILE A 92 -15.02 12.34 -8.31
CA ILE A 92 -14.52 11.07 -7.79
C ILE A 92 -13.93 10.22 -8.92
N PHE A 93 -14.60 10.17 -10.07
CA PHE A 93 -14.12 9.40 -11.24
C PHE A 93 -12.78 9.92 -11.75
N VAL A 94 -12.64 11.23 -11.90
CA VAL A 94 -11.39 11.84 -12.36
C VAL A 94 -10.27 11.62 -11.36
N LEU A 95 -10.54 11.81 -10.05
CA LEU A 95 -9.52 11.60 -9.01
C LEU A 95 -9.07 10.14 -8.95
N ASN A 96 -10.02 9.20 -8.97
CA ASN A 96 -9.70 7.78 -8.97
C ASN A 96 -8.99 7.37 -10.26
N GLY A 97 -9.40 7.88 -11.43
CA GLY A 97 -8.73 7.60 -12.69
C GLY A 97 -7.28 8.05 -12.72
N ILE A 98 -7.00 9.26 -12.19
CA ILE A 98 -5.62 9.77 -12.06
C ILE A 98 -4.83 8.90 -11.08
N SER A 99 -5.40 8.57 -9.93
CA SER A 99 -4.76 7.71 -8.92
C SER A 99 -4.45 6.34 -9.49
N GLU A 100 -5.39 5.72 -10.20
CA GLU A 100 -5.23 4.41 -10.81
C GLU A 100 -4.17 4.41 -11.91
N PHE A 101 -4.13 5.47 -12.72
CA PHE A 101 -3.08 5.63 -13.73
C PHE A 101 -1.67 5.59 -13.11
N PHE A 102 -1.45 6.37 -12.05
CA PHE A 102 -0.15 6.36 -11.36
C PHE A 102 0.12 5.04 -10.63
N TYR A 103 -0.90 4.41 -10.06
CA TYR A 103 -0.79 3.09 -9.43
C TYR A 103 -0.36 2.01 -10.42
N VAL A 104 -1.01 1.94 -11.58
CA VAL A 104 -0.66 0.99 -12.64
C VAL A 104 0.74 1.26 -13.17
N LEU A 105 1.10 2.51 -13.41
CA LEU A 105 2.44 2.89 -13.87
C LEU A 105 3.52 2.49 -12.84
N GLY A 106 3.30 2.79 -11.57
CA GLY A 106 4.20 2.38 -10.49
C GLY A 106 4.31 0.85 -10.36
N GLY A 107 3.19 0.15 -10.47
CA GLY A 107 3.13 -1.31 -10.47
C GLY A 107 3.91 -1.94 -11.65
N LEU A 108 3.78 -1.38 -12.85
CA LEU A 108 4.55 -1.82 -14.02
C LEU A 108 6.06 -1.69 -13.80
N ILE A 109 6.50 -0.53 -13.28
CA ILE A 109 7.91 -0.28 -12.98
C ILE A 109 8.40 -1.24 -11.90
N SER A 110 7.63 -1.43 -10.82
CA SER A 110 7.96 -2.35 -9.73
C SER A 110 8.06 -3.79 -10.21
N ASN A 111 7.08 -4.27 -10.98
CA ASN A 111 7.07 -5.61 -11.56
C ASN A 111 8.27 -5.82 -12.50
N PHE A 112 8.62 -4.83 -13.31
CA PHE A 112 9.82 -4.91 -14.16
C PHE A 112 11.09 -4.95 -13.32
N ALA A 113 11.19 -4.16 -12.27
CA ALA A 113 12.33 -4.15 -11.35
C ALA A 113 12.53 -5.51 -10.64
N THR A 114 11.43 -6.24 -10.33
CA THR A 114 11.54 -7.59 -9.72
C THR A 114 12.23 -8.60 -10.63
N LEU A 115 12.24 -8.40 -11.94
CA LEU A 115 12.96 -9.25 -12.88
C LEU A 115 14.46 -8.99 -12.86
N LEU A 116 14.87 -7.74 -12.61
CA LEU A 116 16.25 -7.29 -12.63
C LEU A 116 16.98 -7.50 -11.31
N ALA A 117 16.24 -7.50 -10.18
CA ALA A 117 16.80 -7.55 -8.84
C ALA A 117 16.11 -8.63 -7.98
N PRO A 118 16.71 -9.03 -6.85
CA PRO A 118 16.04 -9.89 -5.87
C PRO A 118 14.71 -9.27 -5.38
N VAL A 119 13.66 -10.08 -5.32
CA VAL A 119 12.32 -9.62 -4.89
C VAL A 119 12.37 -8.94 -3.51
N ALA A 120 13.19 -9.46 -2.60
CA ALA A 120 13.38 -8.89 -1.27
C ALA A 120 13.85 -7.42 -1.32
N LEU A 121 14.77 -7.07 -2.22
CA LEU A 121 15.23 -5.69 -2.41
C LEU A 121 14.10 -4.79 -2.90
N ILE A 122 13.32 -5.24 -3.86
CA ILE A 122 12.20 -4.46 -4.40
C ILE A 122 11.14 -4.23 -3.33
N LEU A 123 10.82 -5.25 -2.52
CA LEU A 123 9.89 -5.12 -1.41
C LEU A 123 10.38 -4.10 -0.36
N VAL A 124 11.68 -4.04 -0.09
CA VAL A 124 12.25 -3.02 0.80
C VAL A 124 12.14 -1.63 0.18
N VAL A 125 12.47 -1.47 -1.11
CA VAL A 125 12.30 -0.18 -1.80
C VAL A 125 10.85 0.27 -1.76
N ASN A 126 9.89 -0.62 -1.96
CA ASN A 126 8.46 -0.31 -1.87
C ASN A 126 8.05 0.18 -0.47
N THR A 127 8.75 -0.23 0.61
CA THR A 127 8.44 0.30 1.97
C THR A 127 8.77 1.78 2.13
N TYR A 128 9.66 2.35 1.31
CA TYR A 128 9.94 3.80 1.31
C TYR A 128 8.73 4.64 0.87
N GLN A 129 7.76 4.04 0.19
CA GLN A 129 6.48 4.68 -0.12
C GLN A 129 5.85 5.31 1.13
N THR A 130 5.94 4.65 2.29
CA THR A 130 5.42 5.17 3.57
C THR A 130 6.09 6.48 3.96
N ALA A 131 7.42 6.60 3.76
CA ALA A 131 8.16 7.83 4.04
C ALA A 131 7.75 8.96 3.10
N PHE A 132 7.66 8.67 1.79
CA PHE A 132 7.22 9.66 0.80
C PHE A 132 5.78 10.12 1.06
N THR A 133 4.86 9.20 1.33
CA THR A 133 3.46 9.53 1.66
C THR A 133 3.38 10.44 2.89
N PHE A 134 4.20 10.17 3.91
CA PHE A 134 4.28 11.01 5.10
C PHE A 134 4.80 12.42 4.80
N ILE A 135 5.89 12.54 4.05
CA ILE A 135 6.47 13.83 3.66
C ILE A 135 5.46 14.63 2.82
N ILE A 136 4.85 13.99 1.82
CA ILE A 136 3.84 14.62 0.97
C ILE A 136 2.62 15.04 1.80
N GLY A 137 2.16 14.21 2.74
CA GLY A 137 1.05 14.53 3.65
C GLY A 137 1.33 15.78 4.49
N ILE A 138 2.54 15.93 5.03
CA ILE A 138 2.95 17.13 5.76
C ILE A 138 2.98 18.34 4.82
N LEU A 139 3.61 18.22 3.64
CA LEU A 139 3.68 19.30 2.68
C LEU A 139 2.28 19.78 2.24
N LEU A 140 1.38 18.85 1.94
CA LEU A 140 0.01 19.15 1.59
C LEU A 140 -0.74 19.83 2.73
N THR A 141 -0.55 19.40 3.98
CA THR A 141 -1.16 20.05 5.14
C THR A 141 -0.65 21.47 5.36
N LEU A 142 0.63 21.73 5.07
CA LEU A 142 1.22 23.07 5.19
C LEU A 142 0.80 24.02 4.04
N PHE A 143 0.77 23.50 2.80
CA PHE A 143 0.49 24.33 1.63
C PHE A 143 -1.00 24.37 1.24
N LEU A 144 -1.76 23.30 1.54
CA LEU A 144 -3.15 23.13 1.12
C LEU A 144 -4.04 22.63 2.28
N PRO A 145 -4.13 23.37 3.40
CA PRO A 145 -4.85 22.91 4.61
C PRO A 145 -6.36 22.70 4.37
N HIS A 146 -6.93 23.29 3.30
CA HIS A 146 -8.33 23.11 2.94
C HIS A 146 -8.66 21.77 2.25
N ILE A 147 -7.63 21.06 1.75
CA ILE A 147 -7.84 19.80 1.01
C ILE A 147 -7.55 18.61 1.91
N ILE A 148 -6.49 18.66 2.69
CA ILE A 148 -6.04 17.58 3.57
C ILE A 148 -5.58 18.20 4.89
N THR A 149 -6.16 17.73 5.98
CA THR A 149 -5.66 18.00 7.33
C THR A 149 -5.13 16.70 7.93
N GLU A 150 -3.84 16.50 7.83
CA GLU A 150 -3.19 15.44 8.62
C GLU A 150 -3.21 15.83 10.10
N LYS A 151 -3.58 14.91 10.98
CA LYS A 151 -3.49 15.14 12.44
C LYS A 151 -2.00 15.21 12.82
N ILE A 152 -1.45 16.43 12.85
CA ILE A 152 -0.06 16.69 13.25
C ILE A 152 0.03 16.70 14.78
N SER A 153 -0.37 15.60 15.43
CA SER A 153 -0.08 15.42 16.85
C SER A 153 1.40 14.98 17.00
N ARG A 154 2.11 15.55 17.99
CA ARG A 154 3.53 15.19 18.26
C ARG A 154 3.73 13.68 18.42
N ARG A 155 2.75 12.97 18.96
CA ARG A 155 2.81 11.50 19.16
C ARG A 155 2.72 10.75 17.83
N HIS A 156 1.81 11.12 16.95
CA HIS A 156 1.68 10.51 15.63
C HIS A 156 2.90 10.80 14.75
N LEU A 157 3.43 12.01 14.84
CA LEU A 157 4.69 12.38 14.18
C LEU A 157 5.84 11.49 14.63
N PHE A 158 6.04 11.36 15.95
CA PHE A 158 7.08 10.53 16.51
C PHE A 158 6.96 9.06 16.10
N GLN A 159 5.75 8.51 16.13
CA GLN A 159 5.48 7.13 15.72
C GLN A 159 5.84 6.89 14.25
N ARG A 160 5.45 7.80 13.35
CA ARG A 160 5.77 7.69 11.91
C ARG A 160 7.26 7.85 11.65
N VAL A 161 7.92 8.80 12.31
CA VAL A 161 9.37 8.98 12.20
C VAL A 161 10.11 7.73 12.71
N LEU A 162 9.69 7.16 13.82
CA LEU A 162 10.27 5.92 14.35
C LEU A 162 10.11 4.76 13.36
N ALA A 163 8.93 4.62 12.74
CA ALA A 163 8.70 3.60 11.72
C ALA A 163 9.63 3.77 10.51
N ILE A 164 9.85 5.01 10.04
CA ILE A 164 10.77 5.31 8.94
C ILE A 164 12.22 4.96 9.34
N VAL A 165 12.64 5.31 10.55
CA VAL A 165 13.99 4.96 11.04
C VAL A 165 14.20 3.45 11.08
N VAL A 166 13.21 2.69 11.56
CA VAL A 166 13.26 1.20 11.55
C VAL A 166 13.36 0.65 10.14
N ILE A 167 12.62 1.22 9.17
CA ILE A 167 12.72 0.84 7.75
C ILE A 167 14.12 1.11 7.21
N LEU A 168 14.69 2.29 7.49
CA LEU A 168 16.05 2.64 7.04
C LEU A 168 17.12 1.71 7.62
N ILE A 169 17.04 1.39 8.90
CA ILE A 169 17.95 0.45 9.55
C ILE A 169 17.83 -0.94 8.95
N GLY A 170 16.60 -1.44 8.77
CA GLY A 170 16.35 -2.74 8.13
C GLY A 170 16.87 -2.81 6.69
N SER A 171 16.72 -1.72 5.93
CA SER A 171 17.25 -1.61 4.56
C SER A 171 18.77 -1.62 4.52
N TYR A 172 19.40 -0.95 5.49
CA TYR A 172 20.86 -0.91 5.60
C TYR A 172 21.44 -2.30 5.85
N PHE A 173 20.85 -3.07 6.76
CA PHE A 173 21.28 -4.46 7.01
C PHE A 173 21.11 -5.35 5.80
N LEU A 174 20.04 -5.18 5.03
CA LEU A 174 19.83 -5.97 3.81
C LEU A 174 20.84 -5.63 2.69
N TYR A 175 21.41 -4.43 2.70
CA TYR A 175 22.40 -4.01 1.72
C TYR A 175 23.82 -4.50 2.05
N LEU A 176 24.07 -4.89 3.31
CA LEU A 176 25.38 -5.38 3.76
C LEU A 176 25.63 -6.87 3.45
N ASP A 177 24.55 -7.64 3.17
CA ASP A 177 24.59 -9.03 2.74
C ASP A 177 24.56 -9.14 1.21
#